data_d1fe28f244928e7d71aef758cffe1736
#
_entry.id   d1fe28f244928e7d71aef758cffe1736
#
_cell.length_a   1.000
_cell.length_b   1.000
_cell.length_c   1.000
_cell.angle_alpha   90.00
_cell.angle_beta   90.00
_cell.angle_gamma   90.00
#
_symmetry.space_group_name_H-M   'P 1'
#
loop_
_entity.id
_entity.type
_entity.pdbx_description
1 polymer ?
#
loop_
_entity_poly.entity_id
_entity_poly.type
_entity_poly.pdbx_seq_one_letter_code
_entity_poly.pdbx_strand_id
1 'polypeptide(L)'
;MKNNKLSKLRKFDTPTICNGLELLDNKFKINGYSKENFFCLNSKIKPMVGYAKTAKISSLKHNKKTKSSIRIDYYEYVNKGNFPKISVIHDQQKNPVGSFWGEVNANIHNKLGCLGVITNGSVRDLDAIPKNFQFLSKTLSPSHAEVSLMEYGTQVNIMGMEIKDNDLIHADVHGAVTFKEEIIDDLLDAIKFVEKKEKIILDSCKTKKFTFAKFKKAFLKSQNLKYKNN
;
A
#
# COMPACT_ATOMS: atom_id res chain seq x y z
N MET A 1 18.15 -9.72 8.99
CA MET A 1 17.45 -8.84 9.96
C MET A 1 16.34 -8.01 9.31
N LYS A 2 16.52 -7.39 8.13
CA LYS A 2 15.50 -6.58 7.44
C LYS A 2 14.19 -7.34 7.16
N ASN A 3 14.23 -8.52 6.58
CA ASN A 3 13.03 -9.33 6.30
C ASN A 3 12.18 -9.65 7.54
N ASN A 4 12.78 -9.68 8.73
CA ASN A 4 12.05 -9.91 9.98
C ASN A 4 11.22 -8.69 10.38
N LYS A 5 11.70 -7.46 10.15
CA LYS A 5 10.95 -6.23 10.48
C LYS A 5 9.74 -6.07 9.56
N LEU A 6 9.91 -6.26 8.25
CA LEU A 6 8.81 -6.20 7.29
C LEU A 6 7.74 -7.27 7.57
N SER A 7 8.15 -8.49 7.94
CA SER A 7 7.21 -9.55 8.32
C SER A 7 6.43 -9.24 9.59
N LYS A 8 6.98 -8.43 10.52
CA LYS A 8 6.24 -7.94 11.70
C LYS A 8 5.16 -6.94 11.29
N LEU A 9 5.49 -5.99 10.39
CA LEU A 9 4.52 -5.01 9.88
C LEU A 9 3.34 -5.69 9.15
N ARG A 10 3.56 -6.79 8.45
CA ARG A 10 2.49 -7.57 7.78
C ARG A 10 1.47 -8.22 8.73
N LYS A 11 1.65 -8.13 10.04
CA LYS A 11 0.69 -8.62 11.04
C LYS A 11 -0.39 -7.58 11.36
N PHE A 12 -0.18 -6.33 11.01
CA PHE A 12 -1.08 -5.21 11.24
C PHE A 12 -1.80 -4.86 9.95
N ASP A 13 -3.01 -4.34 10.08
CA ASP A 13 -3.71 -3.71 8.96
C ASP A 13 -3.20 -2.29 8.68
N THR A 14 -3.52 -1.75 7.51
CA THR A 14 -3.07 -0.41 7.11
C THR A 14 -3.58 0.69 8.05
N PRO A 15 -4.82 0.67 8.57
CA PRO A 15 -5.26 1.62 9.60
C PRO A 15 -4.39 1.62 10.86
N THR A 16 -3.99 0.46 11.36
CA THR A 16 -3.09 0.35 12.52
C THR A 16 -1.72 0.96 12.24
N ILE A 17 -1.18 0.74 11.03
CA ILE A 17 0.07 1.39 10.59
C ILE A 17 -0.11 2.91 10.56
N CYS A 18 -1.20 3.43 9.98
CA CYS A 18 -1.49 4.86 9.95
C CYS A 18 -1.56 5.46 11.35
N ASN A 19 -2.28 4.84 12.28
CA ASN A 19 -2.36 5.29 13.68
C ASN A 19 -0.98 5.38 14.35
N GLY A 20 -0.10 4.41 14.07
CA GLY A 20 1.28 4.44 14.56
C GLY A 20 2.10 5.58 13.95
N LEU A 21 1.98 5.79 12.63
CA LEU A 21 2.67 6.88 11.93
C LEU A 21 2.21 8.26 12.40
N GLU A 22 0.91 8.46 12.59
CA GLU A 22 0.32 9.70 13.11
C GLU A 22 0.83 10.04 14.51
N LEU A 23 1.10 9.03 15.33
CA LEU A 23 1.68 9.23 16.66
C LEU A 23 3.14 9.70 16.58
N LEU A 24 3.88 9.29 15.56
CA LEU A 24 5.28 9.70 15.34
C LEU A 24 5.40 11.08 14.71
N ASP A 25 4.52 11.41 13.75
CA ASP A 25 4.55 12.66 13.02
C ASP A 25 3.16 13.04 12.53
N ASN A 26 2.66 14.21 12.98
CA ASN A 26 1.35 14.73 12.63
C ASN A 26 1.11 14.90 11.12
N LYS A 27 2.17 15.00 10.30
CA LYS A 27 2.02 15.09 8.84
C LYS A 27 1.27 13.89 8.24
N PHE A 28 1.36 12.71 8.88
CA PHE A 28 0.66 11.51 8.43
C PHE A 28 -0.86 11.57 8.60
N LYS A 29 -1.40 12.56 9.33
CA LYS A 29 -2.85 12.80 9.39
C LYS A 29 -3.43 13.35 8.09
N ILE A 30 -2.58 13.92 7.23
CA ILE A 30 -3.02 14.58 5.98
C ILE A 30 -2.28 14.08 4.74
N ASN A 31 -1.13 13.44 4.88
CA ASN A 31 -0.28 13.00 3.79
C ASN A 31 0.25 11.57 4.00
N GLY A 32 0.81 10.99 2.94
CA GLY A 32 1.50 9.70 2.97
C GLY A 32 0.59 8.49 2.78
N TYR A 33 -0.73 8.67 2.71
CA TYR A 33 -1.70 7.60 2.49
C TYR A 33 -2.60 7.88 1.28
N SER A 34 -3.23 6.84 0.75
CA SER A 34 -4.19 6.93 -0.35
C SER A 34 -5.49 7.60 0.11
N LYS A 35 -5.95 8.61 -0.64
CA LYS A 35 -7.14 9.43 -0.31
C LYS A 35 -8.40 9.01 -1.05
N GLU A 36 -8.28 8.06 -1.99
CA GLU A 36 -9.38 7.50 -2.75
C GLU A 36 -9.44 5.98 -2.54
N ASN A 37 -10.61 5.39 -2.81
CA ASN A 37 -10.82 3.96 -2.65
C ASN A 37 -10.12 3.18 -3.78
N PHE A 38 -9.63 1.99 -3.42
CA PHE A 38 -9.17 0.99 -4.37
C PHE A 38 -10.18 -0.16 -4.50
N PHE A 39 -10.29 -0.69 -5.70
CA PHE A 39 -10.73 -2.07 -5.87
C PHE A 39 -9.61 -2.99 -5.35
N CYS A 40 -9.97 -3.87 -4.42
CA CYS A 40 -9.05 -4.86 -3.85
C CYS A 40 -9.47 -6.25 -4.34
N LEU A 41 -8.59 -6.93 -5.09
CA LEU A 41 -8.91 -8.24 -5.68
C LEU A 41 -9.19 -9.30 -4.61
N ASN A 42 -8.39 -9.35 -3.56
CA ASN A 42 -8.53 -10.37 -2.52
C ASN A 42 -8.29 -9.80 -1.12
N SER A 43 -9.39 -9.48 -0.44
CA SER A 43 -9.36 -8.93 0.93
C SER A 43 -8.81 -9.89 2.00
N LYS A 44 -8.65 -11.18 1.67
CA LYS A 44 -8.13 -12.21 2.61
C LYS A 44 -6.62 -12.37 2.53
N ILE A 45 -5.95 -11.81 1.52
CA ILE A 45 -4.49 -11.82 1.45
C ILE A 45 -3.93 -10.91 2.56
N LYS A 46 -2.88 -11.38 3.24
CA LYS A 46 -2.15 -10.57 4.23
C LYS A 46 -1.67 -9.27 3.58
N PRO A 47 -1.58 -8.17 4.34
CA PRO A 47 -1.08 -6.90 3.85
C PRO A 47 0.21 -7.03 3.06
N MET A 48 0.33 -6.29 1.98
CA MET A 48 1.58 -6.12 1.26
C MET A 48 2.47 -5.16 2.04
N VAL A 49 3.71 -5.55 2.29
CA VAL A 49 4.76 -4.66 2.82
C VAL A 49 5.99 -4.85 1.96
N GLY A 50 6.40 -3.81 1.27
CA GLY A 50 7.51 -3.92 0.32
C GLY A 50 7.96 -2.58 -0.27
N TYR A 51 9.05 -2.64 -1.02
CA TYR A 51 9.67 -1.47 -1.64
C TYR A 51 8.98 -1.16 -2.98
N ALA A 52 8.66 0.11 -3.19
CA ALA A 52 8.03 0.59 -4.41
C ALA A 52 8.92 0.38 -5.63
N LYS A 53 8.35 -0.18 -6.69
CA LYS A 53 8.87 -0.15 -8.04
C LYS A 53 7.93 0.69 -8.92
N THR A 54 8.32 1.94 -9.13
CA THR A 54 7.45 2.95 -9.73
C THR A 54 7.56 2.98 -11.25
N ALA A 55 6.43 3.19 -11.93
CA ALA A 55 6.40 3.50 -13.34
C ALA A 55 5.17 4.34 -13.70
N LYS A 56 5.23 4.99 -14.87
CA LYS A 56 4.13 5.72 -15.48
C LYS A 56 3.73 5.07 -16.79
N ILE A 57 2.45 4.94 -16.99
CA ILE A 57 1.83 4.46 -18.23
C ILE A 57 0.87 5.48 -18.78
N SER A 58 0.47 5.29 -20.03
CA SER A 58 -0.65 6.00 -20.63
C SER A 58 -1.54 5.00 -21.35
N SER A 59 -2.83 5.02 -21.08
CA SER A 59 -3.82 4.15 -21.73
C SER A 59 -4.42 4.73 -23.02
N LEU A 60 -4.00 5.94 -23.42
CA LEU A 60 -4.47 6.62 -24.64
C LEU A 60 -3.35 7.19 -25.52
N LYS A 61 -2.11 7.15 -25.09
CA LYS A 61 -0.99 7.69 -25.87
C LYS A 61 -0.07 6.57 -26.31
N HIS A 62 0.01 6.37 -27.60
CA HIS A 62 1.05 5.52 -28.17
C HIS A 62 2.40 6.21 -28.03
N ASN A 63 3.31 5.61 -27.27
CA ASN A 63 4.70 6.07 -27.26
C ASN A 63 5.43 5.48 -28.48
N LYS A 64 5.67 6.28 -29.49
CA LYS A 64 6.41 5.86 -30.70
C LYS A 64 7.81 5.30 -30.39
N LYS A 65 8.34 5.58 -29.19
CA LYS A 65 9.62 5.04 -28.68
C LYS A 65 9.46 3.73 -27.92
N THR A 66 8.23 3.27 -27.66
CA THR A 66 7.99 1.99 -27.00
C THR A 66 8.22 0.82 -27.95
N LYS A 67 9.48 0.68 -28.37
CA LYS A 67 9.98 -0.58 -28.90
C LYS A 67 9.93 -1.61 -27.77
N SER A 68 9.87 -2.88 -28.11
CA SER A 68 9.97 -4.01 -27.17
C SER A 68 11.12 -3.88 -26.15
N SER A 69 12.17 -3.14 -26.48
CA SER A 69 13.30 -2.81 -25.62
C SER A 69 12.89 -2.13 -24.29
N ILE A 70 12.05 -1.09 -24.29
CA ILE A 70 11.73 -0.36 -23.05
C ILE A 70 10.96 -1.27 -22.05
N ARG A 71 10.20 -2.25 -22.56
CA ARG A 71 9.50 -3.21 -21.71
C ARG A 71 10.45 -4.18 -21.04
N ILE A 72 11.46 -4.63 -21.74
CA ILE A 72 12.52 -5.49 -21.20
C ILE A 72 13.33 -4.72 -20.16
N ASP A 73 13.73 -3.48 -20.49
CA ASP A 73 14.47 -2.62 -19.56
C ASP A 73 13.67 -2.36 -18.27
N TYR A 74 12.36 -2.15 -18.39
CA TYR A 74 11.47 -2.03 -17.23
C TYR A 74 11.43 -3.30 -16.39
N TYR A 75 11.31 -4.48 -17.00
CA TYR A 75 11.33 -5.73 -16.24
C TYR A 75 12.69 -5.97 -15.58
N GLU A 76 13.78 -5.59 -16.24
CA GLU A 76 15.11 -5.63 -15.63
C GLU A 76 15.22 -4.67 -14.43
N TYR A 77 14.66 -3.47 -14.54
CA TYR A 77 14.57 -2.53 -13.42
C TYR A 77 13.72 -3.11 -12.27
N VAL A 78 12.58 -3.72 -12.56
CA VAL A 78 11.75 -4.38 -11.53
C VAL A 78 12.50 -5.54 -10.89
N ASN A 79 13.30 -6.30 -11.65
CA ASN A 79 14.09 -7.41 -11.14
C ASN A 79 15.16 -6.97 -10.11
N LYS A 80 15.69 -5.76 -10.21
CA LYS A 80 16.74 -5.21 -9.33
C LYS A 80 16.17 -4.63 -8.03
N GLY A 81 17.03 -4.52 -7.01
CA GLY A 81 16.76 -3.80 -5.75
C GLY A 81 16.28 -4.68 -4.60
N ASN A 82 15.71 -4.02 -3.59
CA ASN A 82 15.31 -4.65 -2.33
C ASN A 82 14.07 -5.54 -2.49
N PHE A 83 13.96 -6.55 -1.64
CA PHE A 83 12.82 -7.46 -1.55
C PHE A 83 12.14 -7.36 -0.18
N PRO A 84 10.83 -7.65 -0.08
CA PRO A 84 9.86 -7.82 -1.17
C PRO A 84 9.53 -6.49 -1.87
N LYS A 85 8.92 -6.56 -3.06
CA LYS A 85 8.58 -5.40 -3.88
C LYS A 85 7.08 -5.22 -4.03
N ILE A 86 6.67 -4.00 -4.34
CA ILE A 86 5.30 -3.64 -4.76
C ILE A 86 5.43 -2.82 -6.03
N SER A 87 4.77 -3.25 -7.10
CA SER A 87 4.70 -2.46 -8.33
C SER A 87 3.74 -1.28 -8.14
N VAL A 88 4.17 -0.07 -8.47
CA VAL A 88 3.38 1.15 -8.30
C VAL A 88 3.27 1.84 -9.64
N ILE A 89 2.10 1.75 -10.27
CA ILE A 89 1.90 2.17 -11.65
C ILE A 89 0.92 3.32 -11.73
N HIS A 90 1.41 4.47 -12.16
CA HIS A 90 0.60 5.65 -12.39
C HIS A 90 0.14 5.70 -13.86
N ASP A 91 -1.14 5.53 -14.11
CA ASP A 91 -1.73 5.90 -15.39
C ASP A 91 -1.90 7.42 -15.44
N GLN A 92 -1.27 8.05 -16.43
CA GLN A 92 -1.29 9.51 -16.62
C GLN A 92 -2.64 10.03 -17.14
N GLN A 93 -3.58 9.12 -17.47
CA GLN A 93 -4.91 9.52 -17.91
C GLN A 93 -5.81 9.77 -16.69
N LYS A 94 -6.58 10.86 -16.75
CA LYS A 94 -7.58 11.17 -15.72
C LYS A 94 -8.62 10.05 -15.60
N ASN A 95 -9.02 9.48 -16.74
CA ASN A 95 -9.97 8.37 -16.83
C ASN A 95 -9.28 7.22 -17.61
N PRO A 96 -8.62 6.30 -16.95
CA PRO A 96 -7.97 5.17 -17.60
C PRO A 96 -8.99 4.29 -18.31
N VAL A 97 -8.73 3.97 -19.59
CA VAL A 97 -9.64 3.17 -20.44
C VAL A 97 -9.08 1.79 -20.78
N GLY A 98 -7.80 1.53 -20.47
CA GLY A 98 -7.12 0.29 -20.78
C GLY A 98 -6.35 -0.27 -19.61
N SER A 99 -6.34 -1.60 -19.47
CA SER A 99 -5.64 -2.31 -18.41
C SER A 99 -4.22 -2.67 -18.81
N PHE A 100 -3.23 -2.08 -18.16
CA PHE A 100 -1.84 -2.57 -18.21
C PHE A 100 -1.71 -3.91 -17.49
N TRP A 101 -2.53 -4.13 -16.46
CA TRP A 101 -2.49 -5.26 -15.57
C TRP A 101 -3.54 -6.32 -15.92
N GLY A 102 -3.06 -7.53 -16.11
CA GLY A 102 -3.81 -8.75 -16.28
C GLY A 102 -2.91 -9.94 -15.96
N GLU A 103 -3.30 -11.14 -16.38
CA GLU A 103 -2.62 -12.40 -16.08
C GLU A 103 -1.11 -12.35 -16.38
N VAL A 104 -0.72 -11.93 -17.59
CA VAL A 104 0.68 -11.96 -18.02
C VAL A 104 1.56 -11.06 -17.15
N ASN A 105 1.17 -9.79 -16.97
CA ASN A 105 1.96 -8.86 -16.16
C ASN A 105 1.99 -9.26 -14.68
N ALA A 106 0.88 -9.76 -14.13
CA ALA A 106 0.85 -10.25 -12.75
C ALA A 106 1.81 -11.42 -12.54
N ASN A 107 1.83 -12.40 -13.46
CA ASN A 107 2.75 -13.54 -13.38
C ASN A 107 4.22 -13.11 -13.48
N ILE A 108 4.55 -12.23 -14.43
CA ILE A 108 5.92 -11.71 -14.58
C ILE A 108 6.36 -11.02 -13.29
N HIS A 109 5.59 -10.05 -12.79
CA HIS A 109 5.96 -9.28 -11.59
C HIS A 109 6.01 -10.14 -10.33
N ASN A 110 5.13 -11.13 -10.20
CA ASN A 110 5.17 -12.09 -9.10
C ASN A 110 6.50 -12.87 -9.11
N LYS A 111 6.95 -13.35 -10.27
CA LYS A 111 8.26 -14.02 -10.43
C LYS A 111 9.45 -13.09 -10.20
N LEU A 112 9.29 -11.81 -10.49
CA LEU A 112 10.30 -10.78 -10.19
C LEU A 112 10.29 -10.32 -8.72
N GLY A 113 9.46 -10.92 -7.86
CA GLY A 113 9.43 -10.69 -6.42
C GLY A 113 8.48 -9.60 -5.96
N CYS A 114 7.51 -9.18 -6.81
CA CYS A 114 6.45 -8.28 -6.41
C CYS A 114 5.32 -9.03 -5.69
N LEU A 115 4.83 -8.46 -4.59
CA LEU A 115 3.66 -8.95 -3.84
C LEU A 115 2.33 -8.59 -4.50
N GLY A 116 2.35 -7.59 -5.36
CA GLY A 116 1.18 -7.08 -6.04
C GLY A 116 1.43 -5.74 -6.70
N VAL A 117 0.36 -5.08 -7.09
CA VAL A 117 0.37 -3.75 -7.70
C VAL A 117 -0.58 -2.80 -6.98
N ILE A 118 -0.19 -1.53 -6.97
CA ILE A 118 -1.01 -0.37 -6.62
C ILE A 118 -1.06 0.55 -7.83
N THR A 119 -2.25 0.88 -8.32
CA THR A 119 -2.43 1.69 -9.53
C THR A 119 -3.71 2.54 -9.49
N ASN A 120 -3.62 3.75 -10.01
CA ASN A 120 -4.82 4.54 -10.33
C ASN A 120 -5.43 4.13 -11.69
N GLY A 121 -4.84 3.16 -12.37
CA GLY A 121 -5.32 2.58 -13.63
C GLY A 121 -6.32 1.45 -13.42
N SER A 122 -6.56 0.70 -14.50
CA SER A 122 -7.44 -0.45 -14.51
C SER A 122 -6.70 -1.79 -14.57
N VAL A 123 -7.41 -2.85 -14.16
CA VAL A 123 -6.94 -4.24 -14.17
C VAL A 123 -7.97 -5.16 -14.82
N ARG A 124 -7.55 -6.36 -15.25
CA ARG A 124 -8.39 -7.40 -15.85
C ARG A 124 -7.90 -8.81 -15.50
N ASP A 125 -8.49 -9.81 -16.06
CA ASP A 125 -8.14 -11.24 -15.92
C ASP A 125 -8.14 -11.70 -14.44
N LEU A 126 -9.13 -11.27 -13.66
CA LEU A 126 -9.13 -11.41 -12.19
C LEU A 126 -9.02 -12.85 -11.71
N ASP A 127 -9.61 -13.81 -12.46
CA ASP A 127 -9.63 -15.22 -12.10
C ASP A 127 -8.31 -15.94 -12.44
N ALA A 128 -7.46 -15.33 -13.28
CA ALA A 128 -6.18 -15.88 -13.74
C ALA A 128 -4.95 -15.32 -13.00
N ILE A 129 -5.17 -14.45 -11.99
CA ILE A 129 -4.10 -13.83 -11.23
C ILE A 129 -3.50 -14.83 -10.23
N PRO A 130 -2.15 -14.85 -10.03
CA PRO A 130 -1.55 -15.71 -9.02
C PRO A 130 -2.15 -15.46 -7.64
N LYS A 131 -2.51 -16.52 -6.91
CA LYS A 131 -3.23 -16.47 -5.61
C LYS A 131 -2.54 -15.60 -4.54
N ASN A 132 -1.24 -15.42 -4.64
CA ASN A 132 -0.42 -14.62 -3.71
C ASN A 132 -0.09 -13.22 -4.24
N PHE A 133 -0.66 -12.81 -5.39
CA PHE A 133 -0.45 -11.50 -5.99
C PHE A 133 -1.69 -10.63 -5.81
N GLN A 134 -1.54 -9.42 -5.27
CA GLN A 134 -2.66 -8.54 -4.96
C GLN A 134 -2.82 -7.44 -6.01
N PHE A 135 -4.06 -7.14 -6.37
CA PHE A 135 -4.42 -5.94 -7.11
C PHE A 135 -5.10 -4.92 -6.18
N LEU A 136 -4.53 -3.72 -6.10
CA LEU A 136 -5.19 -2.50 -5.63
C LEU A 136 -5.24 -1.53 -6.81
N SER A 137 -6.40 -1.37 -7.41
CA SER A 137 -6.61 -0.57 -8.63
C SER A 137 -7.79 0.39 -8.50
N LYS A 138 -7.84 1.41 -9.34
CA LYS A 138 -8.99 2.33 -9.37
C LYS A 138 -10.23 1.68 -9.96
N THR A 139 -10.06 0.91 -11.05
CA THR A 139 -11.18 0.36 -11.82
C THR A 139 -10.82 -0.93 -12.55
N LEU A 140 -11.80 -1.48 -13.24
CA LEU A 140 -11.67 -2.64 -14.11
C LEU A 140 -11.87 -2.21 -15.57
N SER A 141 -11.18 -2.84 -16.51
CA SER A 141 -11.40 -2.69 -17.95
C SER A 141 -11.10 -4.00 -18.67
N PRO A 142 -11.97 -4.48 -19.56
CA PRO A 142 -11.75 -5.75 -20.26
C PRO A 142 -10.64 -5.68 -21.31
N SER A 143 -10.33 -4.47 -21.82
CA SER A 143 -9.33 -4.27 -22.87
C SER A 143 -8.04 -3.70 -22.31
N HIS A 144 -6.90 -4.05 -22.92
CA HIS A 144 -5.64 -3.34 -22.68
C HIS A 144 -5.55 -2.02 -23.44
N ALA A 145 -6.48 -1.74 -24.38
CA ALA A 145 -6.44 -0.56 -25.27
C ALA A 145 -5.02 -0.33 -25.85
N GLU A 146 -4.60 0.92 -25.99
CA GLU A 146 -3.24 1.29 -26.44
C GLU A 146 -2.31 1.64 -25.27
N VAL A 147 -2.33 0.83 -24.21
CA VAL A 147 -1.51 1.12 -23.04
C VAL A 147 -0.03 1.04 -23.36
N SER A 148 0.65 2.13 -23.11
CA SER A 148 2.11 2.26 -23.33
C SER A 148 2.83 2.61 -22.04
N LEU A 149 3.98 1.97 -21.80
CA LEU A 149 4.91 2.36 -20.74
C LEU A 149 5.59 3.67 -21.15
N MET A 150 5.56 4.67 -20.27
CA MET A 150 6.10 6.00 -20.53
C MET A 150 7.48 6.19 -19.89
N GLU A 151 7.59 5.87 -18.61
CA GLU A 151 8.82 5.96 -17.83
C GLU A 151 8.75 5.05 -16.58
N TYR A 152 9.90 4.80 -15.95
CA TYR A 152 9.98 4.03 -14.72
C TYR A 152 11.08 4.57 -13.80
N GLY A 153 11.03 4.21 -12.52
CA GLY A 153 11.98 4.65 -11.50
C GLY A 153 11.83 6.12 -11.08
N THR A 154 10.77 6.80 -11.52
CA THR A 154 10.49 8.20 -11.17
C THR A 154 9.37 8.31 -10.15
N GLN A 155 9.27 9.46 -9.47
CA GLN A 155 8.19 9.73 -8.54
C GLN A 155 6.82 9.69 -9.22
N VAL A 156 5.86 9.06 -8.54
CA VAL A 156 4.47 8.95 -8.98
C VAL A 156 3.52 9.50 -7.92
N ASN A 157 2.28 9.81 -8.34
CA ASN A 157 1.18 10.13 -7.42
C ASN A 157 0.04 9.14 -7.67
N ILE A 158 -0.30 8.34 -6.66
CA ILE A 158 -1.39 7.37 -6.72
C ILE A 158 -2.44 7.75 -5.69
N MET A 159 -3.63 8.12 -6.15
CA MET A 159 -4.77 8.46 -5.25
C MET A 159 -4.38 9.51 -4.20
N GLY A 160 -3.60 10.53 -4.59
CA GLY A 160 -3.13 11.59 -3.69
C GLY A 160 -1.94 11.21 -2.79
N MET A 161 -1.39 10.02 -2.96
CA MET A 161 -0.18 9.55 -2.25
C MET A 161 1.03 9.69 -3.17
N GLU A 162 1.99 10.53 -2.78
CA GLU A 162 3.27 10.67 -3.48
C GLU A 162 4.22 9.55 -3.07
N ILE A 163 4.79 8.86 -4.05
CA ILE A 163 5.67 7.71 -3.86
C ILE A 163 6.91 7.86 -4.74
N LYS A 164 8.08 7.73 -4.13
CA LYS A 164 9.36 7.64 -4.83
C LYS A 164 9.76 6.19 -5.00
N ASP A 165 10.61 5.94 -5.99
CA ASP A 165 11.20 4.61 -6.15
C ASP A 165 11.92 4.18 -4.86
N ASN A 166 11.74 2.91 -4.48
CA ASN A 166 12.22 2.31 -3.24
C ASN A 166 11.64 2.89 -1.92
N ASP A 167 10.62 3.75 -1.94
CA ASP A 167 9.87 4.03 -0.73
C ASP A 167 9.21 2.75 -0.19
N LEU A 168 9.14 2.60 1.13
CA LEU A 168 8.46 1.48 1.74
C LEU A 168 6.95 1.73 1.76
N ILE A 169 6.19 0.71 1.39
CA ILE A 169 4.72 0.78 1.33
C ILE A 169 4.14 -0.33 2.20
N HIS A 170 3.09 0.01 2.93
CA HIS A 170 2.14 -0.93 3.52
C HIS A 170 0.79 -0.76 2.85
N ALA A 171 0.16 -1.87 2.43
CA ALA A 171 -1.11 -1.80 1.70
C ALA A 171 -1.96 -3.05 1.92
N ASP A 172 -3.27 -2.85 2.10
CA ASP A 172 -4.28 -3.90 2.20
C ASP A 172 -5.64 -3.43 1.66
N VAL A 173 -6.72 -4.09 2.04
CA VAL A 173 -8.09 -3.76 1.61
C VAL A 173 -8.52 -2.33 1.97
N HIS A 174 -7.92 -1.70 2.97
CA HIS A 174 -8.26 -0.34 3.40
C HIS A 174 -7.54 0.74 2.58
N GLY A 175 -6.52 0.36 1.80
CA GLY A 175 -5.72 1.30 1.02
C GLY A 175 -4.22 1.10 1.20
N ALA A 176 -3.46 2.18 1.02
CA ALA A 176 -2.01 2.13 1.11
C ALA A 176 -1.45 3.34 1.85
N VAL A 177 -0.30 3.16 2.48
CA VAL A 177 0.50 4.22 3.12
C VAL A 177 1.97 4.01 2.81
N THR A 178 2.70 5.12 2.60
CA THR A 178 4.15 5.11 2.35
C THR A 178 4.89 5.80 3.48
N PHE A 179 6.05 5.27 3.83
CA PHE A 179 6.92 5.80 4.88
C PHE A 179 8.37 5.37 4.65
N LYS A 180 9.29 5.91 5.42
CA LYS A 180 10.71 5.60 5.32
C LYS A 180 11.09 4.38 6.16
N GLU A 181 12.05 3.58 5.67
CA GLU A 181 12.51 2.36 6.34
C GLU A 181 13.09 2.66 7.73
N GLU A 182 13.74 3.81 7.90
CA GLU A 182 14.42 4.20 9.13
C GLU A 182 13.52 4.29 10.34
N ILE A 183 12.21 4.56 10.14
CA ILE A 183 11.26 4.71 11.25
C ILE A 183 10.58 3.42 11.67
N ILE A 184 10.93 2.26 11.10
CA ILE A 184 10.22 0.97 11.36
C ILE A 184 10.22 0.61 12.85
N ASP A 185 11.35 0.75 13.54
CA ASP A 185 11.44 0.37 14.96
C ASP A 185 10.58 1.30 15.83
N ASP A 186 10.63 2.59 15.59
CA ASP A 186 9.76 3.56 16.27
C ASP A 186 8.29 3.32 15.93
N LEU A 187 7.97 2.99 14.68
CA LEU A 187 6.62 2.65 14.26
C LEU A 187 6.08 1.41 14.99
N LEU A 188 6.88 0.36 15.13
CA LEU A 188 6.46 -0.83 15.87
C LEU A 188 6.20 -0.53 17.34
N ASP A 189 6.97 0.36 17.94
CA ASP A 189 6.74 0.79 19.34
C ASP A 189 5.52 1.72 19.44
N ALA A 190 5.32 2.62 18.48
CA ALA A 190 4.14 3.47 18.40
C ALA A 190 2.86 2.64 18.27
N ILE A 191 2.85 1.62 17.41
CA ILE A 191 1.72 0.69 17.26
C ILE A 191 1.38 0.01 18.59
N LYS A 192 2.37 -0.56 19.29
CA LYS A 192 2.14 -1.17 20.60
C LYS A 192 1.51 -0.22 21.61
N PHE A 193 1.92 1.05 21.57
CA PHE A 193 1.35 2.06 22.44
C PHE A 193 -0.10 2.39 22.06
N VAL A 194 -0.40 2.55 20.78
CA VAL A 194 -1.77 2.76 20.29
C VAL A 194 -2.67 1.58 20.68
N GLU A 195 -2.25 0.35 20.39
CA GLU A 195 -2.99 -0.86 20.80
C GLU A 195 -3.26 -0.92 22.30
N LYS A 196 -2.27 -0.50 23.13
CA LYS A 196 -2.45 -0.43 24.60
C LYS A 196 -3.53 0.59 24.99
N LYS A 197 -3.56 1.76 24.34
CA LYS A 197 -4.60 2.79 24.59
C LYS A 197 -5.97 2.30 24.18
N GLU A 198 -6.09 1.73 22.99
CA GLU A 198 -7.33 1.21 22.44
C GLU A 198 -7.87 0.05 23.27
N LYS A 199 -6.99 -0.86 23.70
CA LYS A 199 -7.35 -2.01 24.54
C LYS A 199 -8.07 -1.60 25.81
N ILE A 200 -7.67 -0.50 26.46
CA ILE A 200 -8.33 -0.02 27.70
C ILE A 200 -9.81 0.32 27.41
N ILE A 201 -10.09 0.95 26.27
CA ILE A 201 -11.45 1.33 25.85
C ILE A 201 -12.23 0.07 25.44
N LEU A 202 -11.64 -0.76 24.57
CA LEU A 202 -12.27 -1.97 24.06
C LEU A 202 -12.60 -2.97 25.16
N ASP A 203 -11.72 -3.14 26.15
CA ASP A 203 -11.98 -4.00 27.31
C ASP A 203 -13.18 -3.48 28.13
N SER A 204 -13.36 -2.16 28.24
CA SER A 204 -14.54 -1.58 28.89
C SER A 204 -15.85 -1.88 28.14
N CYS A 205 -15.79 -1.91 26.81
CA CYS A 205 -16.93 -2.23 25.94
C CYS A 205 -17.31 -3.73 25.98
N LYS A 206 -16.35 -4.61 26.24
CA LYS A 206 -16.57 -6.07 26.32
C LYS A 206 -17.15 -6.55 27.65
N THR A 207 -17.30 -5.67 28.64
CA THR A 207 -17.82 -6.07 29.96
C THR A 207 -19.32 -6.44 29.91
N LYS A 208 -19.73 -7.55 30.54
CA LYS A 208 -21.15 -7.98 30.61
C LYS A 208 -22.09 -6.92 31.18
N LYS A 209 -21.59 -6.05 32.05
CA LYS A 209 -22.34 -4.93 32.65
C LYS A 209 -21.70 -3.60 32.21
N PHE A 210 -21.83 -3.27 30.91
CA PHE A 210 -21.40 -1.98 30.39
C PHE A 210 -22.23 -0.86 31.01
N THR A 211 -21.57 0.21 31.45
CA THR A 211 -22.20 1.48 31.85
C THR A 211 -21.38 2.64 31.32
N PHE A 212 -22.04 3.77 31.05
CA PHE A 212 -21.35 4.99 30.64
C PHE A 212 -20.28 5.45 31.65
N ALA A 213 -20.50 5.29 32.93
CA ALA A 213 -19.55 5.63 33.99
C ALA A 213 -18.25 4.79 33.86
N LYS A 214 -18.37 3.48 33.59
CA LYS A 214 -17.21 2.61 33.37
C LYS A 214 -16.45 2.99 32.09
N PHE A 215 -17.19 3.25 31.01
CA PHE A 215 -16.60 3.72 29.75
C PHE A 215 -15.87 5.05 29.94
N LYS A 216 -16.48 6.06 30.58
CA LYS A 216 -15.88 7.37 30.88
C LYS A 216 -14.54 7.19 31.63
N LYS A 217 -14.52 6.34 32.67
CA LYS A 217 -13.30 6.02 33.42
C LYS A 217 -12.22 5.40 32.53
N ALA A 218 -12.57 4.43 31.69
CA ALA A 218 -11.65 3.78 30.75
C ALA A 218 -11.11 4.78 29.72
N PHE A 219 -11.98 5.61 29.16
CA PHE A 219 -11.63 6.64 28.19
C PHE A 219 -10.62 7.63 28.78
N LEU A 220 -10.91 8.21 29.95
CA LEU A 220 -10.00 9.11 30.63
C LEU A 220 -8.66 8.44 30.97
N LYS A 221 -8.68 7.19 31.42
CA LYS A 221 -7.46 6.40 31.66
C LYS A 221 -6.63 6.25 30.38
N SER A 222 -7.27 5.96 29.24
CA SER A 222 -6.62 5.87 27.94
C SER A 222 -6.00 7.20 27.50
N GLN A 223 -6.72 8.32 27.69
CA GLN A 223 -6.23 9.65 27.33
C GLN A 223 -5.03 10.12 28.17
N ASN A 224 -4.96 9.70 29.42
CA ASN A 224 -3.86 10.04 30.33
C ASN A 224 -2.56 9.25 30.05
N LEU A 225 -2.59 8.23 29.20
CA LEU A 225 -1.37 7.56 28.76
C LEU A 225 -0.58 8.47 27.82
N LYS A 226 0.70 8.61 28.08
CA LYS A 226 1.63 9.38 27.23
C LYS A 226 2.62 8.45 26.52
N TYR A 227 2.95 8.78 25.29
CA TYR A 227 3.97 8.09 24.51
C TYR A 227 5.31 8.79 24.69
N LYS A 228 6.36 8.06 25.12
CA LYS A 228 7.75 8.52 25.22
C LYS A 228 7.86 10.00 25.65
N ASN A 229 7.60 10.34 26.89
CA ASN A 229 7.84 11.67 27.49
C ASN A 229 7.36 12.90 26.67
N ASN A 230 6.28 12.78 25.91
CA ASN A 230 5.52 13.94 25.40
C ASN A 230 4.50 14.38 26.42
#